data_7b85dac5560d1ace8784299b2b8215ae
#
_entry.id   7b85dac5560d1ace8784299b2b8215ae
#
_cell.length_a   1.000
_cell.length_b   1.000
_cell.length_c   1.000
_cell.angle_alpha   90.00
_cell.angle_beta   90.00
_cell.angle_gamma   90.00
#
_symmetry.space_group_name_H-M   'P 1'
#
loop_
_entity.id
_entity.type
_entity.pdbx_description
1 polymer ?
#
loop_
_entity_poly.entity_id
_entity_poly.type
_entity_poly.pdbx_seq_one_letter_code
_entity_poly.pdbx_strand_id
1 'polypeptide(L)'
;MTCVGSSVAVSTAIVDAPLFTVQAVRYALAAVLLAVVARATGRRLPRPRGREWAWLGGVSLTGLVVFNVAVVRGVQHAEPAVIGVAVAAVPLVLAVAGPLVAGRRPAPAVVAGALVVTVGAALVSGGGRTDLAGLGWAAVVVGGEVAFTLLAVPVLGRLGPWAVALHTVWLAAVALAVLAVAVDGPGAVASLDTGDLLAAAHLAAVVTALAFVLWYTAVSRIGADRAGLFTGVVPVTAAVGGMLLGGPPPAPLVWTGITLVAAGLVVGLRAEGRRPTARESAQIGPRM
;
A
#
# COMPACT_ATOMS: atom_id res chain seq x y z
N MET A 1 -6.14 -1.51 -5.41
CA MET A 1 -5.36 -2.75 -5.24
C MET A 1 -5.09 -3.46 -6.57
N THR A 2 -6.02 -3.50 -7.53
CA THR A 2 -5.75 -3.98 -8.90
C THR A 2 -4.59 -3.24 -9.58
N CYS A 3 -4.48 -1.92 -9.40
CA CYS A 3 -3.36 -1.11 -9.90
C CYS A 3 -2.00 -1.57 -9.35
N VAL A 4 -1.94 -2.03 -8.10
CA VAL A 4 -0.70 -2.52 -7.49
C VAL A 4 -0.35 -3.91 -8.02
N GLY A 5 -1.34 -4.77 -8.29
CA GLY A 5 -1.10 -6.08 -8.91
C GLY A 5 -0.49 -6.00 -10.32
N SER A 6 -0.80 -4.94 -11.09
CA SER A 6 -0.19 -4.72 -12.41
C SER A 6 1.31 -4.39 -12.35
N SER A 7 1.82 -3.96 -11.20
CA SER A 7 3.24 -3.65 -11.03
C SER A 7 4.15 -4.86 -11.19
N VAL A 8 3.65 -6.06 -10.83
CA VAL A 8 4.45 -7.31 -10.92
C VAL A 8 4.91 -7.57 -12.35
N ALA A 9 4.02 -7.38 -13.34
CA ALA A 9 4.35 -7.59 -14.75
C ALA A 9 5.33 -6.54 -15.30
N VAL A 10 5.31 -5.32 -14.75
CA VAL A 10 6.16 -4.20 -15.20
C VAL A 10 7.50 -4.19 -14.46
N SER A 11 7.54 -4.69 -13.22
CA SER A 11 8.78 -4.73 -12.43
C SER A 11 9.85 -5.65 -13.01
N THR A 12 9.48 -6.63 -13.84
CA THR A 12 10.45 -7.48 -14.55
C THR A 12 11.25 -6.70 -15.61
N ALA A 13 10.69 -5.62 -16.15
CA ALA A 13 11.37 -4.77 -17.15
C ALA A 13 12.46 -3.86 -16.55
N ILE A 14 12.46 -3.64 -15.24
CA ILE A 14 13.40 -2.71 -14.57
C ILE A 14 14.35 -3.43 -13.59
N VAL A 15 14.52 -4.75 -13.73
CA VAL A 15 15.35 -5.56 -12.80
C VAL A 15 16.82 -5.14 -12.81
N ASP A 16 17.35 -4.75 -13.96
CA ASP A 16 18.75 -4.37 -14.15
C ASP A 16 19.00 -2.86 -14.03
N ALA A 17 17.92 -2.07 -13.91
CA ALA A 17 18.03 -0.61 -13.82
C ALA A 17 18.48 -0.14 -12.42
N PRO A 18 19.20 1.02 -12.34
CA PRO A 18 19.61 1.59 -11.05
C PRO A 18 18.38 1.91 -10.18
N LEU A 19 18.23 1.16 -9.08
CA LEU A 19 17.04 1.14 -8.27
C LEU A 19 16.57 2.52 -7.80
N PHE A 20 17.46 3.26 -7.13
CA PHE A 20 17.09 4.55 -6.54
C PHE A 20 16.76 5.58 -7.62
N THR A 21 17.47 5.52 -8.74
CA THR A 21 17.28 6.40 -9.89
C THR A 21 15.91 6.19 -10.53
N VAL A 22 15.53 4.93 -10.84
CA VAL A 22 14.21 4.61 -11.39
C VAL A 22 13.09 5.00 -10.43
N GLN A 23 13.24 4.73 -9.14
CA GLN A 23 12.25 5.10 -8.14
C GLN A 23 12.14 6.63 -7.98
N ALA A 24 13.27 7.36 -8.01
CA ALA A 24 13.24 8.83 -7.98
C ALA A 24 12.46 9.39 -9.18
N VAL A 25 12.74 8.89 -10.40
CA VAL A 25 12.03 9.26 -11.63
C VAL A 25 10.54 8.93 -11.52
N ARG A 26 10.19 7.73 -11.09
CA ARG A 26 8.80 7.29 -10.87
C ARG A 26 8.04 8.25 -9.95
N TYR A 27 8.61 8.55 -8.77
CA TYR A 27 7.93 9.42 -7.79
C TYR A 27 7.91 10.89 -8.24
N ALA A 28 8.94 11.37 -8.94
CA ALA A 28 8.93 12.72 -9.53
C ALA A 28 7.82 12.85 -10.60
N LEU A 29 7.70 11.90 -11.51
CA LEU A 29 6.65 11.86 -12.51
C LEU A 29 5.26 11.79 -11.86
N ALA A 30 5.09 10.96 -10.82
CA ALA A 30 3.83 10.86 -10.09
C ALA A 30 3.47 12.18 -9.38
N ALA A 31 4.44 12.89 -8.80
CA ALA A 31 4.22 14.19 -8.16
C ALA A 31 3.76 15.24 -9.19
N VAL A 32 4.42 15.30 -10.34
CA VAL A 32 4.04 16.19 -11.45
C VAL A 32 2.62 15.86 -11.92
N LEU A 33 2.32 14.59 -12.19
CA LEU A 33 1.01 14.15 -12.63
C LEU A 33 -0.09 14.52 -11.62
N LEU A 34 0.13 14.25 -10.33
CA LEU A 34 -0.81 14.61 -9.26
C LEU A 34 -1.05 16.12 -9.20
N ALA A 35 0.02 16.93 -9.31
CA ALA A 35 -0.09 18.38 -9.30
C ALA A 35 -0.86 18.91 -10.52
N VAL A 36 -0.58 18.39 -11.71
CA VAL A 36 -1.25 18.78 -12.97
C VAL A 36 -2.72 18.39 -12.92
N VAL A 37 -3.04 17.15 -12.59
CA VAL A 37 -4.43 16.66 -12.53
C VAL A 37 -5.23 17.40 -11.46
N ALA A 38 -4.64 17.65 -10.29
CA ALA A 38 -5.31 18.42 -9.24
C ALA A 38 -5.64 19.84 -9.68
N ARG A 39 -4.70 20.52 -10.37
CA ARG A 39 -4.95 21.86 -10.93
C ARG A 39 -6.02 21.84 -12.02
N ALA A 40 -5.93 20.91 -12.96
CA ALA A 40 -6.87 20.77 -14.06
C ALA A 40 -8.31 20.47 -13.59
N THR A 41 -8.44 19.74 -12.46
CA THR A 41 -9.74 19.39 -11.88
C THR A 41 -10.21 20.34 -10.78
N GLY A 42 -9.53 21.47 -10.58
CA GLY A 42 -9.87 22.49 -9.56
C GLY A 42 -9.77 21.98 -8.11
N ARG A 43 -9.00 20.92 -7.86
CA ARG A 43 -8.84 20.35 -6.54
C ARG A 43 -7.95 21.22 -5.66
N ARG A 44 -8.40 21.46 -4.45
CA ARG A 44 -7.60 22.20 -3.47
C ARG A 44 -6.46 21.30 -2.95
N LEU A 45 -5.24 21.84 -2.94
CA LEU A 45 -4.04 21.21 -2.38
C LEU A 45 -3.56 22.02 -1.18
N PRO A 46 -4.13 21.82 0.03
CA PRO A 46 -3.72 22.56 1.21
C PRO A 46 -2.24 22.33 1.52
N ARG A 47 -1.53 23.41 1.88
CA ARG A 47 -0.14 23.30 2.33
C ARG A 47 -0.09 22.70 3.74
N PRO A 48 0.81 21.72 3.99
CA PRO A 48 1.04 21.19 5.33
C PRO A 48 1.54 22.26 6.29
N ARG A 49 1.22 22.12 7.59
CA ARG A 49 1.59 23.07 8.64
C ARG A 49 2.22 22.35 9.83
N GLY A 50 3.26 22.93 10.40
CA GLY A 50 3.87 22.46 11.63
C GLY A 50 4.14 20.95 11.63
N ARG A 51 3.55 20.21 12.56
CA ARG A 51 3.73 18.76 12.76
C ARG A 51 3.24 17.89 11.59
N GLU A 52 2.43 18.41 10.69
CA GLU A 52 1.97 17.64 9.54
C GLU A 52 3.12 17.25 8.60
N TRP A 53 4.16 18.09 8.52
CA TRP A 53 5.38 17.76 7.80
C TRP A 53 6.08 16.52 8.37
N ALA A 54 6.08 16.36 9.69
CA ALA A 54 6.65 15.18 10.33
C ALA A 54 5.85 13.90 9.98
N TRP A 55 4.52 13.97 9.98
CA TRP A 55 3.68 12.84 9.56
C TRP A 55 3.90 12.47 8.09
N LEU A 56 3.89 13.45 7.18
CA LEU A 56 4.12 13.22 5.75
C LEU A 56 5.55 12.72 5.49
N GLY A 57 6.54 13.26 6.18
CA GLY A 57 7.91 12.77 6.14
C GLY A 57 8.04 11.33 6.64
N GLY A 58 7.33 11.00 7.74
CA GLY A 58 7.24 9.64 8.24
C GLY A 58 6.64 8.67 7.22
N VAL A 59 5.50 9.04 6.60
CA VAL A 59 4.88 8.24 5.51
C VAL A 59 5.87 8.04 4.37
N SER A 60 6.53 9.11 3.91
CA SER A 60 7.47 9.05 2.79
C SER A 60 8.66 8.16 3.11
N LEU A 61 9.26 8.36 4.27
CA LEU A 61 10.46 7.61 4.68
C LEU A 61 10.15 6.13 4.89
N THR A 62 9.14 5.80 5.70
CA THR A 62 8.85 4.40 6.05
C THR A 62 8.12 3.65 4.94
N GLY A 63 7.07 4.27 4.39
CA GLY A 63 6.18 3.61 3.43
C GLY A 63 6.66 3.66 1.98
N LEU A 64 7.56 4.58 1.63
CA LEU A 64 8.04 4.70 0.26
C LEU A 64 9.54 4.42 0.13
N VAL A 65 10.40 5.06 0.93
CA VAL A 65 11.86 4.88 0.80
C VAL A 65 12.28 3.55 1.42
N VAL A 66 12.06 3.36 2.72
CA VAL A 66 12.47 2.15 3.45
C VAL A 66 11.76 0.92 2.91
N PHE A 67 10.46 1.02 2.58
CA PHE A 67 9.69 -0.05 1.96
C PHE A 67 10.34 -0.53 0.65
N ASN A 68 10.69 0.37 -0.28
CA ASN A 68 11.32 -0.02 -1.54
C ASN A 68 12.70 -0.67 -1.31
N VAL A 69 13.51 -0.14 -0.39
CA VAL A 69 14.79 -0.75 0.00
C VAL A 69 14.56 -2.13 0.58
N ALA A 70 13.57 -2.28 1.47
CA ALA A 70 13.27 -3.55 2.14
C ALA A 70 12.78 -4.62 1.15
N VAL A 71 11.97 -4.26 0.16
CA VAL A 71 11.55 -5.20 -0.90
C VAL A 71 12.76 -5.69 -1.69
N VAL A 72 13.64 -4.79 -2.14
CA VAL A 72 14.81 -5.19 -2.95
C VAL A 72 15.82 -5.98 -2.13
N ARG A 73 16.10 -5.58 -0.89
CA ARG A 73 16.97 -6.35 -0.01
C ARG A 73 16.34 -7.68 0.40
N GLY A 74 15.03 -7.67 0.62
CA GLY A 74 14.27 -8.86 1.00
C GLY A 74 14.35 -9.98 -0.03
N VAL A 75 14.22 -9.67 -1.31
CA VAL A 75 14.29 -10.69 -2.39
C VAL A 75 15.70 -11.26 -2.60
N GLN A 76 16.74 -10.65 -2.01
CA GLN A 76 18.09 -11.23 -1.98
C GLN A 76 18.23 -12.36 -0.94
N HIS A 77 17.35 -12.41 0.07
CA HIS A 77 17.38 -13.33 1.21
C HIS A 77 16.14 -14.24 1.29
N ALA A 78 15.08 -13.89 0.57
CA ALA A 78 13.82 -14.61 0.59
C ALA A 78 13.26 -14.76 -0.82
N GLU A 79 12.65 -15.90 -1.12
CA GLU A 79 11.88 -16.03 -2.36
C GLU A 79 10.71 -15.01 -2.37
N PRO A 80 10.36 -14.43 -3.54
CA PRO A 80 9.31 -13.39 -3.64
C PRO A 80 7.98 -13.79 -2.98
N ALA A 81 7.65 -15.08 -2.99
CA ALA A 81 6.45 -15.62 -2.35
C ALA A 81 6.45 -15.37 -0.83
N VAL A 82 7.61 -15.43 -0.15
CA VAL A 82 7.72 -15.16 1.29
C VAL A 82 7.36 -13.71 1.60
N ILE A 83 7.86 -12.76 0.80
CA ILE A 83 7.49 -11.34 0.94
C ILE A 83 5.99 -11.15 0.69
N GLY A 84 5.42 -11.84 -0.31
CA GLY A 84 3.98 -11.84 -0.59
C GLY A 84 3.14 -12.36 0.58
N VAL A 85 3.57 -13.46 1.22
CA VAL A 85 2.92 -14.01 2.43
C VAL A 85 3.01 -13.03 3.60
N ALA A 86 4.16 -12.38 3.78
CA ALA A 86 4.33 -11.37 4.82
C ALA A 86 3.37 -10.19 4.60
N VAL A 87 3.29 -9.64 3.38
CA VAL A 87 2.34 -8.57 3.00
C VAL A 87 0.89 -9.02 3.20
N ALA A 88 0.58 -10.30 3.02
CA ALA A 88 -0.75 -10.85 3.30
C ALA A 88 -1.19 -10.67 4.77
N ALA A 89 -0.26 -10.43 5.71
CA ALA A 89 -0.60 -10.13 7.11
C ALA A 89 -1.07 -8.69 7.33
N VAL A 90 -0.83 -7.77 6.40
CA VAL A 90 -1.18 -6.34 6.52
C VAL A 90 -2.65 -6.09 6.84
N PRO A 91 -3.64 -6.78 6.22
CA PRO A 91 -5.04 -6.63 6.58
C PRO A 91 -5.31 -6.85 8.07
N LEU A 92 -4.71 -7.89 8.65
CA LEU A 92 -4.90 -8.22 10.06
C LEU A 92 -4.26 -7.18 10.97
N VAL A 93 -3.05 -6.71 10.64
CA VAL A 93 -2.36 -5.67 11.40
C VAL A 93 -3.16 -4.37 11.37
N LEU A 94 -3.66 -3.94 10.20
CA LEU A 94 -4.47 -2.73 10.08
C LEU A 94 -5.84 -2.84 10.75
N ALA A 95 -6.47 -4.03 10.73
CA ALA A 95 -7.74 -4.27 11.41
C ALA A 95 -7.63 -4.10 12.94
N VAL A 96 -6.46 -4.36 13.50
CA VAL A 96 -6.18 -4.19 14.94
C VAL A 96 -5.58 -2.81 15.23
N ALA A 97 -4.49 -2.45 14.57
CA ALA A 97 -3.75 -1.23 14.86
C ALA A 97 -4.50 0.05 14.43
N GLY A 98 -5.26 0.01 13.33
CA GLY A 98 -6.00 1.17 12.83
C GLY A 98 -6.97 1.76 13.86
N PRO A 99 -7.89 0.97 14.43
CA PRO A 99 -8.78 1.43 15.49
C PRO A 99 -8.02 1.88 16.74
N LEU A 100 -6.97 1.15 17.17
CA LEU A 100 -6.20 1.50 18.38
C LEU A 100 -5.52 2.87 18.24
N VAL A 101 -4.91 3.17 17.10
CA VAL A 101 -4.33 4.50 16.82
C VAL A 101 -5.40 5.59 16.82
N ALA A 102 -6.63 5.27 16.43
CA ALA A 102 -7.77 6.18 16.48
C ALA A 102 -8.48 6.21 17.84
N GLY A 103 -7.92 5.62 18.90
CA GLY A 103 -8.51 5.55 20.22
C GLY A 103 -9.80 4.72 20.31
N ARG A 104 -10.02 3.80 19.36
CA ARG A 104 -11.20 2.93 19.28
C ARG A 104 -10.83 1.47 19.50
N ARG A 105 -11.81 0.65 19.89
CA ARG A 105 -11.62 -0.80 19.98
C ARG A 105 -11.75 -1.43 18.60
N PRO A 106 -10.90 -2.45 18.26
CA PRO A 106 -11.04 -3.24 17.05
C PRO A 106 -12.42 -3.91 16.98
N ALA A 107 -13.09 -3.84 15.84
CA ALA A 107 -14.37 -4.49 15.63
C ALA A 107 -14.15 -5.98 15.35
N PRO A 108 -14.73 -6.92 16.17
CA PRO A 108 -14.44 -8.36 16.03
C PRO A 108 -14.73 -8.91 14.62
N ALA A 109 -15.78 -8.43 13.96
CA ALA A 109 -16.11 -8.88 12.62
C ALA A 109 -15.12 -8.37 11.56
N VAL A 110 -14.53 -7.16 11.73
CA VAL A 110 -13.47 -6.66 10.84
C VAL A 110 -12.21 -7.49 11.04
N VAL A 111 -11.86 -7.81 12.29
CA VAL A 111 -10.68 -8.66 12.61
C VAL A 111 -10.88 -10.08 12.08
N ALA A 112 -12.07 -10.66 12.23
CA ALA A 112 -12.38 -11.97 11.66
C ALA A 112 -12.30 -11.96 10.12
N GLY A 113 -12.87 -10.95 9.48
CA GLY A 113 -12.75 -10.75 8.03
C GLY A 113 -11.29 -10.60 7.59
N ALA A 114 -10.50 -9.81 8.32
CA ALA A 114 -9.08 -9.62 8.06
C ALA A 114 -8.27 -10.92 8.21
N LEU A 115 -8.58 -11.75 9.21
CA LEU A 115 -7.94 -13.06 9.36
C LEU A 115 -8.21 -13.97 8.16
N VAL A 116 -9.46 -14.03 7.70
CA VAL A 116 -9.84 -14.81 6.51
C VAL A 116 -9.16 -14.28 5.25
N VAL A 117 -9.10 -12.94 5.07
CA VAL A 117 -8.36 -12.30 3.97
C VAL A 117 -6.87 -12.64 4.04
N THR A 118 -6.26 -12.57 5.22
CA THR A 118 -4.83 -12.88 5.43
C THR A 118 -4.53 -14.33 5.03
N VAL A 119 -5.32 -15.28 5.51
CA VAL A 119 -5.16 -16.70 5.14
C VAL A 119 -5.33 -16.91 3.64
N GLY A 120 -6.38 -16.33 3.06
CA GLY A 120 -6.62 -16.41 1.61
C GLY A 120 -5.48 -15.82 0.79
N ALA A 121 -5.00 -14.64 1.14
CA ALA A 121 -3.90 -13.97 0.45
C ALA A 121 -2.57 -14.73 0.60
N ALA A 122 -2.32 -15.34 1.76
CA ALA A 122 -1.16 -16.21 1.97
C ALA A 122 -1.21 -17.46 1.09
N LEU A 123 -2.37 -18.09 0.92
CA LEU A 123 -2.56 -19.22 0.02
C LEU A 123 -2.33 -18.84 -1.46
N VAL A 124 -2.75 -17.63 -1.87
CA VAL A 124 -2.50 -17.13 -3.22
C VAL A 124 -1.00 -16.87 -3.45
N SER A 125 -0.32 -16.29 -2.46
CA SER A 125 1.12 -15.97 -2.54
C SER A 125 2.00 -17.23 -2.55
N GLY A 126 1.49 -18.33 -1.99
CA GLY A 126 2.24 -19.59 -1.86
C GLY A 126 3.23 -19.57 -0.69
N GLY A 127 4.23 -20.44 -0.77
CA GLY A 127 5.31 -20.54 0.19
C GLY A 127 6.66 -20.43 -0.50
N GLY A 128 7.74 -20.30 0.29
CA GLY A 128 9.08 -20.18 -0.28
C GLY A 128 10.14 -20.35 0.81
N ARG A 129 11.42 -20.38 0.38
CA ARG A 129 12.58 -20.46 1.27
C ARG A 129 13.03 -19.06 1.67
N THR A 130 13.50 -18.94 2.90
CA THR A 130 14.04 -17.70 3.45
C THR A 130 15.06 -18.00 4.55
N ASP A 131 15.91 -17.01 4.82
CA ASP A 131 16.78 -16.99 6.00
C ASP A 131 16.25 -15.95 7.03
N LEU A 132 16.97 -15.80 8.15
CA LEU A 132 16.61 -14.85 9.21
C LEU A 132 16.65 -13.39 8.70
N ALA A 133 17.57 -13.05 7.80
CA ALA A 133 17.63 -11.71 7.21
C ALA A 133 16.41 -11.44 6.33
N GLY A 134 15.99 -12.43 5.52
CA GLY A 134 14.77 -12.37 4.71
C GLY A 134 13.52 -12.17 5.56
N LEU A 135 13.38 -12.85 6.70
CA LEU A 135 12.29 -12.61 7.65
C LEU A 135 12.34 -11.19 8.23
N GLY A 136 13.55 -10.69 8.55
CA GLY A 136 13.73 -9.33 9.02
C GLY A 136 13.27 -8.29 7.98
N TRP A 137 13.69 -8.45 6.72
CA TRP A 137 13.24 -7.58 5.63
C TRP A 137 11.74 -7.68 5.37
N ALA A 138 11.16 -8.88 5.42
CA ALA A 138 9.72 -9.08 5.32
C ALA A 138 8.95 -8.31 6.41
N ALA A 139 9.44 -8.33 7.65
CA ALA A 139 8.86 -7.55 8.74
C ALA A 139 8.96 -6.03 8.49
N VAL A 140 10.08 -5.54 7.93
CA VAL A 140 10.24 -4.12 7.53
C VAL A 140 9.26 -3.76 6.41
N VAL A 141 9.03 -4.63 5.42
CA VAL A 141 8.04 -4.44 4.35
C VAL A 141 6.64 -4.28 4.94
N VAL A 142 6.22 -5.19 5.82
CA VAL A 142 4.91 -5.12 6.50
C VAL A 142 4.80 -3.84 7.32
N GLY A 143 5.82 -3.52 8.12
CA GLY A 143 5.88 -2.31 8.93
C GLY A 143 5.78 -1.03 8.10
N GLY A 144 6.48 -0.99 6.97
CA GLY A 144 6.44 0.11 6.00
C GLY A 144 5.04 0.33 5.42
N GLU A 145 4.36 -0.74 5.01
CA GLU A 145 3.01 -0.66 4.43
C GLU A 145 1.97 -0.25 5.48
N VAL A 146 2.08 -0.78 6.69
CA VAL A 146 1.24 -0.36 7.82
C VAL A 146 1.49 1.11 8.17
N ALA A 147 2.76 1.54 8.24
CA ALA A 147 3.13 2.92 8.53
C ALA A 147 2.66 3.88 7.43
N PHE A 148 2.79 3.50 6.14
CA PHE A 148 2.24 4.25 5.01
C PHE A 148 0.76 4.60 5.19
N THR A 149 0.00 3.69 5.76
CA THR A 149 -1.43 3.88 6.00
C THR A 149 -1.68 4.66 7.30
N LEU A 150 -1.12 4.22 8.42
CA LEU A 150 -1.47 4.77 9.74
C LEU A 150 -0.91 6.16 10.00
N LEU A 151 0.31 6.45 9.53
CA LEU A 151 0.92 7.79 9.67
C LEU A 151 0.22 8.85 8.84
N ALA A 152 -0.53 8.46 7.80
CA ALA A 152 -1.33 9.39 7.01
C ALA A 152 -2.66 9.78 7.71
N VAL A 153 -3.19 8.94 8.60
CA VAL A 153 -4.51 9.15 9.24
C VAL A 153 -4.63 10.52 9.92
N PRO A 154 -3.63 10.99 10.73
CA PRO A 154 -3.76 12.28 11.43
C PRO A 154 -3.88 13.49 10.51
N VAL A 155 -3.39 13.41 9.29
CA VAL A 155 -3.34 14.54 8.34
C VAL A 155 -4.41 14.46 7.24
N LEU A 156 -5.02 13.28 7.03
CA LEU A 156 -6.03 13.07 5.98
C LEU A 156 -7.26 13.95 6.16
N GLY A 157 -7.70 14.20 7.39
CA GLY A 157 -8.90 15.00 7.66
C GLY A 157 -8.78 16.45 7.16
N ARG A 158 -7.61 17.07 7.32
CA ARG A 158 -7.38 18.46 6.91
C ARG A 158 -6.82 18.59 5.49
N LEU A 159 -5.84 17.78 5.14
CA LEU A 159 -5.16 17.88 3.85
C LEU A 159 -5.97 17.21 2.74
N GLY A 160 -6.73 16.18 3.06
CA GLY A 160 -7.43 15.35 2.08
C GLY A 160 -6.51 14.41 1.30
N PRO A 161 -7.09 13.42 0.60
CA PRO A 161 -6.35 12.36 -0.09
C PRO A 161 -5.35 12.87 -1.14
N TRP A 162 -5.72 13.88 -1.91
CA TRP A 162 -4.90 14.43 -2.99
C TRP A 162 -3.64 15.13 -2.48
N ALA A 163 -3.78 15.96 -1.44
CA ALA A 163 -2.63 16.67 -0.89
C ALA A 163 -1.71 15.71 -0.13
N VAL A 164 -2.26 14.72 0.60
CA VAL A 164 -1.44 13.68 1.25
C VAL A 164 -0.67 12.90 0.20
N ALA A 165 -1.31 12.39 -0.86
CA ALA A 165 -0.64 11.67 -1.94
C ALA A 165 0.47 12.53 -2.58
N LEU A 166 0.17 13.78 -2.95
CA LEU A 166 1.16 14.67 -3.55
C LEU A 166 2.36 14.90 -2.63
N HIS A 167 2.10 15.28 -1.37
CA HIS A 167 3.20 15.66 -0.46
C HIS A 167 4.06 14.47 -0.06
N THR A 168 3.50 13.29 0.13
CA THR A 168 4.30 12.08 0.40
C THR A 168 5.15 11.66 -0.79
N VAL A 169 4.59 11.76 -1.99
CA VAL A 169 5.25 11.33 -3.23
C VAL A 169 6.43 12.24 -3.58
N TRP A 170 6.29 13.58 -3.53
CA TRP A 170 7.41 14.46 -3.85
C TRP A 170 8.51 14.43 -2.78
N LEU A 171 8.15 14.25 -1.48
CA LEU A 171 9.14 14.06 -0.42
C LEU A 171 9.95 12.78 -0.66
N ALA A 172 9.28 11.69 -1.06
CA ALA A 172 9.96 10.45 -1.42
C ALA A 172 10.84 10.62 -2.68
N ALA A 173 10.36 11.37 -3.68
CA ALA A 173 11.15 11.66 -4.88
C ALA A 173 12.48 12.36 -4.54
N VAL A 174 12.43 13.38 -3.67
CA VAL A 174 13.64 14.08 -3.21
C VAL A 174 14.58 13.16 -2.44
N ALA A 175 14.05 12.39 -1.48
CA ALA A 175 14.86 11.47 -0.69
C ALA A 175 15.52 10.39 -1.57
N LEU A 176 14.78 9.83 -2.52
CA LEU A 176 15.30 8.82 -3.45
C LEU A 176 16.25 9.41 -4.47
N ALA A 177 16.07 10.67 -4.90
CA ALA A 177 17.04 11.35 -5.76
C ALA A 177 18.38 11.57 -5.04
N VAL A 178 18.36 11.91 -3.74
CA VAL A 178 19.58 11.99 -2.94
C VAL A 178 20.27 10.62 -2.85
N LEU A 179 19.50 9.56 -2.60
CA LEU A 179 20.03 8.19 -2.56
C LEU A 179 20.54 7.74 -3.93
N ALA A 180 19.85 8.09 -5.01
CA ALA A 180 20.30 7.81 -6.38
C ALA A 180 21.67 8.41 -6.66
N VAL A 181 21.88 9.68 -6.33
CA VAL A 181 23.21 10.33 -6.51
C VAL A 181 24.27 9.67 -5.63
N ALA A 182 23.93 9.30 -4.38
CA ALA A 182 24.87 8.74 -3.43
C ALA A 182 25.23 7.27 -3.69
N VAL A 183 24.31 6.47 -4.20
CA VAL A 183 24.47 5.02 -4.34
C VAL A 183 24.61 4.59 -5.80
N ASP A 184 23.71 5.07 -6.68
CA ASP A 184 23.73 4.72 -8.11
C ASP A 184 24.73 5.59 -8.90
N GLY A 185 25.07 6.78 -8.36
CA GLY A 185 25.96 7.75 -8.97
C GLY A 185 25.24 8.83 -9.80
N PRO A 186 25.86 10.00 -9.99
CA PRO A 186 25.23 11.18 -10.62
C PRO A 186 24.87 10.97 -12.11
N GLY A 187 25.53 10.01 -12.77
CA GLY A 187 25.28 9.67 -14.19
C GLY A 187 24.21 8.61 -14.42
N ALA A 188 23.68 7.98 -13.37
CA ALA A 188 22.77 6.83 -13.49
C ALA A 188 21.46 7.14 -14.26
N VAL A 189 21.01 8.39 -14.27
CA VAL A 189 19.84 8.78 -15.09
C VAL A 189 20.09 8.58 -16.59
N ALA A 190 21.32 8.76 -17.05
CA ALA A 190 21.68 8.59 -18.46
C ALA A 190 21.74 7.11 -18.90
N SER A 191 21.81 6.17 -17.97
CA SER A 191 21.79 4.73 -18.27
C SER A 191 20.37 4.16 -18.41
N LEU A 192 19.33 4.93 -18.09
CA LEU A 192 17.93 4.49 -18.24
C LEU A 192 17.57 4.42 -19.72
N ASP A 193 17.08 3.27 -20.16
CA ASP A 193 16.58 3.07 -21.50
C ASP A 193 15.09 3.48 -21.64
N THR A 194 14.55 3.36 -22.87
CA THR A 194 13.15 3.69 -23.12
C THR A 194 12.19 2.74 -22.39
N GLY A 195 12.57 1.47 -22.20
CA GLY A 195 11.77 0.49 -21.46
C GLY A 195 11.65 0.86 -19.99
N ASP A 196 12.78 1.24 -19.36
CA ASP A 196 12.82 1.73 -17.98
C ASP A 196 11.93 2.96 -17.78
N LEU A 197 12.00 3.92 -18.71
CA LEU A 197 11.20 5.15 -18.64
C LEU A 197 9.71 4.88 -18.82
N LEU A 198 9.32 3.99 -19.74
CA LEU A 198 7.93 3.57 -19.93
C LEU A 198 7.39 2.83 -18.70
N ALA A 199 8.21 1.93 -18.13
CA ALA A 199 7.88 1.22 -16.91
C ALA A 199 7.73 2.20 -15.73
N ALA A 200 8.66 3.14 -15.56
CA ALA A 200 8.58 4.18 -14.54
C ALA A 200 7.34 5.07 -14.72
N ALA A 201 6.99 5.44 -15.95
CA ALA A 201 5.79 6.23 -16.25
C ALA A 201 4.50 5.48 -15.91
N HIS A 202 4.40 4.18 -16.27
CA HIS A 202 3.25 3.34 -15.88
C HIS A 202 3.15 3.24 -14.36
N LEU A 203 4.24 2.93 -13.66
CA LEU A 203 4.28 2.85 -12.21
C LEU A 203 3.93 4.20 -11.56
N ALA A 204 4.36 5.32 -12.13
CA ALA A 204 4.04 6.66 -11.66
C ALA A 204 2.54 6.95 -11.79
N ALA A 205 1.96 6.71 -12.95
CA ALA A 205 0.57 7.07 -13.23
C ALA A 205 -0.42 6.14 -12.52
N VAL A 206 -0.25 4.82 -12.66
CA VAL A 206 -1.23 3.82 -12.22
C VAL A 206 -0.97 3.38 -10.78
N VAL A 207 0.26 2.98 -10.48
CA VAL A 207 0.59 2.34 -9.19
C VAL A 207 0.88 3.38 -8.10
N THR A 208 1.26 4.60 -8.48
CA THR A 208 1.54 5.67 -7.50
C THR A 208 0.44 6.73 -7.51
N ALA A 209 0.28 7.52 -8.56
CA ALA A 209 -0.63 8.65 -8.53
C ALA A 209 -2.09 8.23 -8.33
N LEU A 210 -2.60 7.35 -9.19
CA LEU A 210 -3.99 6.88 -9.11
C LEU A 210 -4.21 6.03 -7.86
N ALA A 211 -3.36 5.04 -7.62
CA ALA A 211 -3.55 4.11 -6.50
C ALA A 211 -3.47 4.81 -5.14
N PHE A 212 -2.57 5.79 -4.94
CA PHE A 212 -2.45 6.51 -3.66
C PHE A 212 -3.65 7.41 -3.39
N VAL A 213 -4.15 8.11 -4.42
CA VAL A 213 -5.38 8.92 -4.26
C VAL A 213 -6.57 8.02 -3.91
N LEU A 214 -6.73 6.87 -4.58
CA LEU A 214 -7.79 5.92 -4.30
C LEU A 214 -7.62 5.32 -2.89
N TRP A 215 -6.39 4.95 -2.50
CA TRP A 215 -6.08 4.41 -1.19
C TRP A 215 -6.42 5.39 -0.06
N TYR A 216 -5.88 6.61 -0.11
CA TYR A 216 -6.16 7.61 0.91
C TYR A 216 -7.62 8.07 0.90
N THR A 217 -8.31 8.00 -0.24
CA THR A 217 -9.75 8.21 -0.29
C THR A 217 -10.51 7.09 0.43
N ALA A 218 -10.11 5.83 0.23
CA ALA A 218 -10.69 4.72 0.97
C ALA A 218 -10.43 4.84 2.47
N VAL A 219 -9.17 5.08 2.88
CA VAL A 219 -8.81 5.27 4.30
C VAL A 219 -9.60 6.41 4.95
N SER A 220 -9.79 7.53 4.23
CA SER A 220 -10.55 8.67 4.76
C SER A 220 -12.05 8.40 4.89
N ARG A 221 -12.62 7.53 4.06
CA ARG A 221 -14.07 7.25 4.02
C ARG A 221 -14.48 6.08 4.92
N ILE A 222 -13.73 4.99 4.90
CA ILE A 222 -14.11 3.73 5.58
C ILE A 222 -13.18 3.35 6.74
N GLY A 223 -12.11 4.14 6.96
CA GLY A 223 -11.10 3.87 7.99
C GLY A 223 -9.97 2.97 7.51
N ALA A 224 -8.84 3.00 8.22
CA ALA A 224 -7.66 2.21 7.89
C ALA A 224 -7.89 0.70 8.07
N ASP A 225 -8.68 0.32 9.06
CA ASP A 225 -9.05 -1.05 9.39
C ASP A 225 -9.79 -1.75 8.23
N ARG A 226 -10.80 -1.10 7.66
CA ARG A 226 -11.55 -1.66 6.53
C ARG A 226 -10.83 -1.48 5.19
N ALA A 227 -10.19 -0.35 4.98
CA ALA A 227 -9.38 -0.14 3.81
C ALA A 227 -8.27 -1.20 3.72
N GLY A 228 -7.68 -1.58 4.86
CA GLY A 228 -6.68 -2.63 4.96
C GLY A 228 -7.12 -3.99 4.42
N LEU A 229 -8.40 -4.35 4.50
CA LEU A 229 -8.91 -5.60 3.94
C LEU A 229 -8.61 -5.74 2.43
N PHE A 230 -8.60 -4.62 1.70
CA PHE A 230 -8.36 -4.63 0.26
C PHE A 230 -6.90 -4.90 -0.12
N THR A 231 -5.93 -4.85 0.81
CA THR A 231 -4.54 -5.22 0.51
C THR A 231 -4.43 -6.70 0.13
N GLY A 232 -5.29 -7.57 0.67
CA GLY A 232 -5.37 -8.98 0.28
C GLY A 232 -5.82 -9.22 -1.17
N VAL A 233 -6.35 -8.20 -1.87
CA VAL A 233 -6.68 -8.30 -3.30
C VAL A 233 -5.43 -8.22 -4.19
N VAL A 234 -4.31 -7.70 -3.68
CA VAL A 234 -3.06 -7.53 -4.46
C VAL A 234 -2.56 -8.87 -5.01
N PRO A 235 -2.32 -9.92 -4.21
CA PRO A 235 -1.87 -11.21 -4.73
C PRO A 235 -2.90 -11.85 -5.66
N VAL A 236 -4.20 -11.65 -5.41
CA VAL A 236 -5.27 -12.13 -6.31
C VAL A 236 -5.15 -11.51 -7.70
N THR A 237 -4.99 -10.19 -7.76
CA THR A 237 -4.86 -9.49 -9.05
C THR A 237 -3.54 -9.80 -9.75
N ALA A 238 -2.46 -10.06 -9.01
CA ALA A 238 -1.20 -10.52 -9.57
C ALA A 238 -1.34 -11.92 -10.21
N ALA A 239 -2.00 -12.87 -9.53
CA ALA A 239 -2.22 -14.23 -10.04
C ALA A 239 -3.11 -14.23 -11.29
N VAL A 240 -4.23 -13.52 -11.25
CA VAL A 240 -5.16 -13.40 -12.40
C VAL A 240 -4.49 -12.64 -13.56
N GLY A 241 -3.78 -11.55 -13.26
CA GLY A 241 -3.04 -10.79 -14.27
C GLY A 241 -1.97 -11.62 -14.99
N GLY A 242 -1.21 -12.43 -14.24
CA GLY A 242 -0.23 -13.35 -14.80
C GLY A 242 -0.86 -14.35 -15.78
N MET A 243 -2.01 -14.92 -15.42
CA MET A 243 -2.76 -15.81 -16.31
C MET A 243 -3.24 -15.09 -17.59
N LEU A 244 -3.76 -13.87 -17.48
CA LEU A 244 -4.24 -13.09 -18.62
C LEU A 244 -3.10 -12.68 -19.58
N LEU A 245 -1.88 -12.60 -19.07
CA LEU A 245 -0.67 -12.32 -19.87
C LEU A 245 -0.03 -13.59 -20.48
N GLY A 246 -0.76 -14.71 -20.48
CA GLY A 246 -0.30 -15.96 -21.10
C GLY A 246 0.46 -16.90 -20.16
N GLY A 247 0.49 -16.61 -18.87
CA GLY A 247 1.04 -17.53 -17.86
C GLY A 247 0.15 -18.77 -17.66
N PRO A 248 0.67 -19.80 -16.97
CA PRO A 248 -0.09 -21.01 -16.68
C PRO A 248 -1.29 -20.71 -15.78
N PRO A 249 -2.37 -21.50 -15.87
CA PRO A 249 -3.52 -21.32 -14.97
C PRO A 249 -3.10 -21.56 -13.53
N PRO A 250 -3.64 -20.75 -12.58
CA PRO A 250 -3.33 -20.90 -11.17
C PRO A 250 -3.67 -22.29 -10.63
N ALA A 251 -2.83 -22.80 -9.73
CA ALA A 251 -3.08 -24.07 -9.04
C ALA A 251 -4.41 -24.03 -8.24
N PRO A 252 -5.07 -25.19 -7.98
CA PRO A 252 -6.35 -25.23 -7.24
C PRO A 252 -6.31 -24.52 -5.88
N LEU A 253 -5.17 -24.55 -5.20
CA LEU A 253 -4.96 -23.87 -3.92
C LEU A 253 -5.08 -22.35 -4.04
N VAL A 254 -4.62 -21.77 -5.14
CA VAL A 254 -4.73 -20.33 -5.44
C VAL A 254 -6.21 -19.93 -5.58
N TRP A 255 -7.04 -20.74 -6.27
CA TRP A 255 -8.48 -20.49 -6.39
C TRP A 255 -9.19 -20.54 -5.03
N THR A 256 -8.77 -21.46 -4.14
CA THR A 256 -9.26 -21.50 -2.75
C THR A 256 -8.90 -20.21 -2.02
N GLY A 257 -7.64 -19.74 -2.16
CA GLY A 257 -7.20 -18.48 -1.58
C GLY A 257 -8.00 -17.28 -2.09
N ILE A 258 -8.26 -17.19 -3.40
CA ILE A 258 -9.09 -16.14 -4.01
C ILE A 258 -10.50 -16.12 -3.40
N THR A 259 -11.10 -17.30 -3.25
CA THR A 259 -12.44 -17.43 -2.65
C THR A 259 -12.45 -16.96 -1.18
N LEU A 260 -11.42 -17.32 -0.41
CA LEU A 260 -11.26 -16.85 0.97
C LEU A 260 -11.08 -15.33 1.04
N VAL A 261 -10.28 -14.72 0.18
CA VAL A 261 -10.15 -13.26 0.13
C VAL A 261 -11.51 -12.61 -0.12
N ALA A 262 -12.29 -13.10 -1.09
CA ALA A 262 -13.62 -12.58 -1.38
C ALA A 262 -14.56 -12.73 -0.17
N ALA A 263 -14.59 -13.90 0.47
CA ALA A 263 -15.39 -14.17 1.66
C ALA A 263 -15.01 -13.26 2.83
N GLY A 264 -13.71 -13.11 3.11
CA GLY A 264 -13.20 -12.26 4.18
C GLY A 264 -13.54 -10.78 3.98
N LEU A 265 -13.47 -10.27 2.73
CA LEU A 265 -13.93 -8.93 2.39
C LEU A 265 -15.42 -8.74 2.69
N VAL A 266 -16.26 -9.70 2.29
CA VAL A 266 -17.71 -9.65 2.55
C VAL A 266 -17.97 -9.62 4.06
N VAL A 267 -17.32 -10.48 4.85
CA VAL A 267 -17.46 -10.52 6.30
C VAL A 267 -17.01 -9.21 6.94
N GLY A 268 -15.82 -8.73 6.60
CA GLY A 268 -15.25 -7.52 7.20
C GLY A 268 -16.01 -6.24 6.85
N LEU A 269 -16.54 -6.13 5.62
CA LEU A 269 -17.26 -4.94 5.17
C LEU A 269 -18.71 -4.91 5.64
N ARG A 270 -19.38 -6.06 5.75
CA ARG A 270 -20.78 -6.14 6.25
C ARG A 270 -20.93 -5.84 7.74
N ALA A 271 -19.85 -5.76 8.49
CA ALA A 271 -19.85 -5.44 9.92
C ALA A 271 -20.45 -4.05 10.26
N GLU A 272 -20.86 -3.28 9.29
CA GLU A 272 -21.39 -1.92 9.44
C GLU A 272 -22.86 -1.84 9.88
N GLY A 273 -23.62 -2.94 9.76
CA GLY A 273 -25.07 -2.95 10.00
C GLY A 273 -25.52 -2.85 11.46
N ARG A 274 -24.61 -2.82 12.45
CA ARG A 274 -24.94 -2.78 13.87
C ARG A 274 -24.32 -1.60 14.61
N ARG A 275 -24.46 -0.40 14.10
CA ARG A 275 -24.36 0.78 14.97
C ARG A 275 -25.66 0.86 15.77
N PRO A 276 -25.61 0.91 17.14
CA PRO A 276 -26.80 1.25 17.90
C PRO A 276 -27.34 2.57 17.36
N THR A 277 -28.58 2.60 16.91
CA THR A 277 -29.22 3.83 16.51
C THR A 277 -29.24 4.76 17.72
N ALA A 278 -29.07 6.07 17.48
CA ALA A 278 -29.07 7.10 18.54
C ALA A 278 -30.34 7.04 19.45
N ARG A 279 -31.36 6.26 19.08
CA ARG A 279 -32.55 5.98 19.87
C ARG A 279 -32.32 4.96 21.01
N GLU A 280 -31.39 4.01 20.89
CA GLU A 280 -31.07 3.07 21.98
C GLU A 280 -30.25 3.71 23.10
N SER A 281 -29.40 4.67 22.74
CA SER A 281 -28.62 5.45 23.74
C SER A 281 -29.49 6.40 24.59
N ALA A 282 -30.66 6.78 24.09
CA ALA A 282 -31.61 7.66 24.81
C ALA A 282 -32.51 6.90 25.83
N GLN A 283 -32.55 5.57 25.76
CA GLN A 283 -33.35 4.74 26.69
C GLN A 283 -32.57 4.28 27.93
N ILE A 284 -31.26 4.51 28.01
CA ILE A 284 -30.45 4.26 29.20
C ILE A 284 -30.23 5.61 29.90
N GLY A 285 -31.33 6.26 30.27
CA GLY A 285 -31.35 7.39 31.20
C GLY A 285 -30.96 6.91 32.60
N PRO A 286 -30.37 7.78 33.45
CA PRO A 286 -29.92 7.40 34.77
C PRO A 286 -31.11 6.93 35.62
N ARG A 287 -31.06 5.66 36.04
CA ARG A 287 -31.90 5.19 37.14
C ARG A 287 -31.29 5.78 38.39
N MET A 288 -32.04 6.74 38.98
CA MET A 288 -31.81 7.20 40.35
C MET A 288 -32.00 6.07 41.35
#